data_00d918047eddd849cf38b4d266c40530
#
_entry.id   00d918047eddd849cf38b4d266c40530
#
_cell.length_a   1.000
_cell.length_b   1.000
_cell.length_c   1.000
_cell.angle_alpha   90.00
_cell.angle_beta   90.00
_cell.angle_gamma   90.00
#
_symmetry.space_group_name_H-M   'P 1'
#
loop_
_entity.id
_entity.type
_entity.pdbx_description
1 polymer ?
#
loop_
_entity_poly.entity_id
_entity_poly.type
_entity_poly.pdbx_seq_one_letter_code
_entity_poly.pdbx_strand_id
1 'polypeptide(L)'
;YCFNNQLTNLDLSSNTALTTLWCDFNQLTSLNVANGNNDNMTAMSASNNTNLSCIEVDNAAWSTTNWTDIDTQTFFSEDCPQQPQTYVPDDNFELSLISQGYDVVLDDSVTTANINTLSSLNLSSSSISDLTGIEAFSALTYLDCEDNKLTTLDLSQNTALNYLDIDANALTSLEVSLNTALTFLECADNQLITIDLSQNIALTVALCENNQLTSLDLRNGNNTLVVDFSTTGNPDLTCINVDNAAY
;
A
#
# COMPACT_ATOMS: atom_id res chain seq x y z
N TYR A 1 -16.30 15.78 -23.01
CA TYR A 1 -14.87 16.15 -23.09
C TYR A 1 -14.29 16.22 -21.68
N CYS A 2 -13.26 15.43 -21.38
CA CYS A 2 -12.58 15.39 -20.08
C CYS A 2 -11.04 15.37 -20.24
N PHE A 3 -10.55 15.88 -21.37
CA PHE A 3 -9.12 15.94 -21.64
C PHE A 3 -8.37 16.91 -20.71
N ASN A 4 -7.07 16.67 -20.55
CA ASN A 4 -6.16 17.51 -19.76
C ASN A 4 -6.58 17.63 -18.27
N ASN A 5 -6.76 16.46 -17.65
CA ASN A 5 -7.10 16.30 -16.23
C ASN A 5 -6.16 15.26 -15.57
N GLN A 6 -6.52 14.80 -14.39
CA GLN A 6 -5.77 13.79 -13.62
C GLN A 6 -6.63 12.54 -13.38
N LEU A 7 -7.49 12.19 -14.34
CA LEU A 7 -8.35 11.02 -14.23
C LEU A 7 -7.50 9.75 -14.30
N THR A 8 -7.72 8.83 -13.38
CA THR A 8 -7.07 7.52 -13.33
C THR A 8 -7.97 6.41 -13.83
N ASN A 9 -9.28 6.57 -13.69
CA ASN A 9 -10.29 5.60 -14.12
C ASN A 9 -11.46 6.34 -14.78
N LEU A 10 -12.06 5.75 -15.82
CA LEU A 10 -13.22 6.33 -16.49
C LEU A 10 -14.13 5.20 -17.00
N ASP A 11 -15.26 5.02 -16.33
CA ASP A 11 -16.30 4.07 -16.74
C ASP A 11 -17.47 4.82 -17.40
N LEU A 12 -17.72 4.51 -18.68
CA LEU A 12 -18.79 5.06 -19.48
C LEU A 12 -19.75 3.97 -19.99
N SER A 13 -19.73 2.78 -19.40
CA SER A 13 -20.58 1.63 -19.78
C SER A 13 -22.08 1.95 -19.73
N SER A 14 -22.48 2.86 -18.85
CA SER A 14 -23.88 3.30 -18.72
C SER A 14 -24.24 4.49 -19.64
N ASN A 15 -23.29 5.06 -20.38
CA ASN A 15 -23.50 6.25 -21.20
C ASN A 15 -23.91 5.89 -22.63
N THR A 16 -25.05 5.23 -22.81
CA THR A 16 -25.53 4.63 -24.06
C THR A 16 -25.81 5.64 -25.19
N ALA A 17 -25.88 6.93 -24.88
CA ALA A 17 -26.09 8.00 -25.88
C ALA A 17 -24.79 8.74 -26.22
N LEU A 18 -23.62 8.25 -25.79
CA LEU A 18 -22.35 8.90 -26.03
C LEU A 18 -21.99 8.78 -27.54
N THR A 19 -21.68 9.91 -28.18
CA THR A 19 -21.29 9.95 -29.59
C THR A 19 -19.88 10.49 -29.82
N THR A 20 -19.27 11.06 -28.79
CA THR A 20 -17.92 11.64 -28.88
C THR A 20 -17.26 11.60 -27.51
N LEU A 21 -16.04 11.09 -27.44
CA LEU A 21 -15.20 11.06 -26.24
C LEU A 21 -13.82 11.65 -26.55
N TRP A 22 -13.41 12.63 -25.75
CA TRP A 22 -12.03 13.12 -25.72
C TRP A 22 -11.57 13.10 -24.27
N CYS A 23 -10.67 12.16 -23.96
CA CYS A 23 -10.10 11.96 -22.62
C CYS A 23 -8.56 11.92 -22.63
N ASP A 24 -7.98 12.59 -23.62
CA ASP A 24 -6.54 12.74 -23.80
C ASP A 24 -5.88 13.45 -22.60
N PHE A 25 -4.57 13.24 -22.43
CA PHE A 25 -3.80 13.92 -21.39
C PHE A 25 -4.41 13.74 -20.00
N ASN A 26 -4.58 12.48 -19.59
CA ASN A 26 -4.97 12.06 -18.26
C ASN A 26 -3.96 11.02 -17.72
N GLN A 27 -4.29 10.37 -16.62
CA GLN A 27 -3.50 9.32 -16.00
C GLN A 27 -4.27 8.00 -15.99
N LEU A 28 -5.10 7.77 -17.00
CA LEU A 28 -5.98 6.60 -17.05
C LEU A 28 -5.16 5.30 -17.00
N THR A 29 -5.58 4.41 -16.12
CA THR A 29 -5.18 3.01 -16.06
C THR A 29 -6.30 2.09 -16.53
N SER A 30 -7.55 2.57 -16.49
CA SER A 30 -8.75 1.86 -16.94
C SER A 30 -9.67 2.81 -17.70
N LEU A 31 -10.21 2.33 -18.82
CA LEU A 31 -11.24 3.02 -19.62
C LEU A 31 -12.23 1.98 -20.12
N ASN A 32 -13.48 2.10 -19.71
CA ASN A 32 -14.59 1.29 -20.21
C ASN A 32 -15.56 2.16 -21.01
N VAL A 33 -15.72 1.87 -22.30
CA VAL A 33 -16.69 2.49 -23.20
C VAL A 33 -17.66 1.47 -23.82
N ALA A 34 -17.71 0.23 -23.30
CA ALA A 34 -18.63 -0.83 -23.73
C ALA A 34 -20.07 -0.50 -23.31
N ASN A 35 -20.69 0.44 -24.01
CA ASN A 35 -21.99 1.02 -23.68
C ASN A 35 -23.14 0.58 -24.64
N GLY A 36 -22.88 -0.37 -25.51
CA GLY A 36 -23.81 -0.86 -26.51
C GLY A 36 -24.02 0.06 -27.73
N ASN A 37 -23.16 1.09 -27.89
CA ASN A 37 -23.34 2.13 -28.92
C ASN A 37 -22.03 2.59 -29.60
N ASN A 38 -20.94 1.81 -29.46
CA ASN A 38 -19.63 2.23 -29.98
C ASN A 38 -19.60 2.52 -31.47
N ASP A 39 -20.36 1.79 -32.27
CA ASP A 39 -20.45 1.97 -33.72
C ASP A 39 -21.14 3.30 -34.16
N ASN A 40 -21.83 3.97 -33.24
CA ASN A 40 -22.38 5.31 -33.43
C ASN A 40 -21.48 6.43 -32.84
N MET A 41 -20.36 6.10 -32.23
CA MET A 41 -19.41 7.10 -31.77
C MET A 41 -18.59 7.63 -32.93
N THR A 42 -18.75 8.93 -33.21
CA THR A 42 -18.15 9.61 -34.37
C THR A 42 -16.70 10.03 -34.11
N ALA A 43 -16.28 10.15 -32.89
CA ALA A 43 -14.90 10.49 -32.50
C ALA A 43 -14.57 9.92 -31.11
N MET A 44 -13.38 9.36 -31.02
CA MET A 44 -12.80 8.87 -29.78
C MET A 44 -11.31 9.21 -29.77
N SER A 45 -10.84 9.81 -28.68
CA SER A 45 -9.41 10.05 -28.40
C SER A 45 -9.10 9.78 -26.94
N ALA A 46 -8.07 8.99 -26.71
CA ALA A 46 -7.55 8.62 -25.38
C ALA A 46 -6.02 8.61 -25.32
N SER A 47 -5.38 9.36 -26.24
CA SER A 47 -3.91 9.46 -26.30
C SER A 47 -3.33 10.20 -25.08
N ASN A 48 -2.03 10.02 -24.82
CA ASN A 48 -1.35 10.57 -23.64
C ASN A 48 -1.97 10.13 -22.30
N ASN A 49 -2.30 8.83 -22.23
CA ASN A 49 -2.63 8.08 -21.01
C ASN A 49 -1.63 6.93 -20.90
N THR A 50 -0.41 7.22 -20.51
CA THR A 50 0.75 6.33 -20.63
C THR A 50 0.61 4.99 -19.88
N ASN A 51 -0.27 4.93 -18.89
CA ASN A 51 -0.56 3.72 -18.09
C ASN A 51 -1.79 2.94 -18.60
N LEU A 52 -2.50 3.45 -19.63
CA LEU A 52 -3.65 2.78 -20.21
C LEU A 52 -3.20 1.71 -21.19
N SER A 53 -3.40 0.44 -20.85
CA SER A 53 -3.03 -0.70 -21.70
C SER A 53 -4.20 -1.28 -22.48
N CYS A 54 -5.42 -1.19 -21.94
CA CYS A 54 -6.62 -1.77 -22.55
C CYS A 54 -7.80 -0.80 -22.42
N ILE A 55 -8.61 -0.71 -23.49
CA ILE A 55 -9.89 0.00 -23.51
C ILE A 55 -10.99 -1.03 -23.75
N GLU A 56 -11.92 -1.13 -22.81
CA GLU A 56 -13.05 -2.04 -22.93
C GLU A 56 -14.12 -1.44 -23.88
N VAL A 57 -14.56 -2.25 -24.85
CA VAL A 57 -15.42 -1.83 -25.96
C VAL A 57 -16.45 -2.90 -26.31
N ASP A 58 -17.52 -2.52 -27.03
CA ASP A 58 -18.54 -3.46 -27.50
C ASP A 58 -18.02 -4.42 -28.60
N ASN A 59 -17.08 -3.96 -29.44
CA ASN A 59 -16.50 -4.73 -30.54
C ASN A 59 -15.07 -4.26 -30.80
N ALA A 60 -14.12 -5.06 -30.34
CA ALA A 60 -12.69 -4.75 -30.41
C ALA A 60 -12.18 -4.63 -31.87
N ALA A 61 -12.66 -5.50 -32.76
CA ALA A 61 -12.25 -5.48 -34.18
C ALA A 61 -12.70 -4.21 -34.89
N TRP A 62 -13.94 -3.77 -34.63
CA TRP A 62 -14.47 -2.52 -35.16
C TRP A 62 -13.72 -1.31 -34.59
N SER A 63 -13.53 -1.26 -33.27
CA SER A 63 -12.85 -0.15 -32.58
C SER A 63 -11.40 0.00 -33.03
N THR A 64 -10.66 -1.09 -33.18
CA THR A 64 -9.29 -1.08 -33.71
C THR A 64 -9.20 -0.48 -35.12
N THR A 65 -10.25 -0.64 -35.93
CA THR A 65 -10.28 -0.13 -37.28
C THR A 65 -10.67 1.36 -37.34
N ASN A 66 -11.52 1.81 -36.43
CA ASN A 66 -12.18 3.12 -36.52
C ASN A 66 -11.61 4.16 -35.54
N TRP A 67 -10.97 3.71 -34.44
CA TRP A 67 -10.40 4.60 -33.42
C TRP A 67 -8.88 4.41 -33.36
N THR A 68 -8.16 5.40 -33.86
CA THR A 68 -6.69 5.33 -33.97
C THR A 68 -5.95 6.30 -33.08
N ASP A 69 -6.68 7.18 -32.37
CA ASP A 69 -6.07 8.18 -31.48
C ASP A 69 -5.96 7.66 -30.05
N ILE A 70 -5.07 6.67 -29.89
CA ILE A 70 -4.69 6.00 -28.64
C ILE A 70 -3.17 5.86 -28.60
N ASP A 71 -2.63 5.61 -27.41
CA ASP A 71 -1.19 5.35 -27.23
C ASP A 71 -0.80 3.98 -27.80
N THR A 72 0.47 3.81 -28.18
CA THR A 72 0.97 2.62 -28.89
C THR A 72 0.91 1.34 -28.06
N GLN A 73 0.90 1.44 -26.73
CA GLN A 73 0.77 0.31 -25.79
C GLN A 73 -0.69 -0.09 -25.57
N THR A 74 -1.65 0.75 -25.99
CA THR A 74 -3.08 0.57 -25.74
C THR A 74 -3.70 -0.31 -26.82
N PHE A 75 -4.57 -1.23 -26.43
CA PHE A 75 -5.37 -2.03 -27.35
C PHE A 75 -6.85 -2.04 -26.94
N PHE A 76 -7.72 -2.47 -27.85
CA PHE A 76 -9.15 -2.63 -27.56
C PHE A 76 -9.48 -4.09 -27.27
N SER A 77 -10.38 -4.33 -26.30
CA SER A 77 -10.90 -5.65 -25.95
C SER A 77 -12.39 -5.55 -25.56
N GLU A 78 -13.13 -6.63 -25.77
CA GLU A 78 -14.51 -6.78 -25.26
C GLU A 78 -14.53 -7.22 -23.79
N ASP A 79 -13.38 -7.63 -23.27
CA ASP A 79 -13.13 -8.05 -21.90
C ASP A 79 -11.67 -7.72 -21.58
N CYS A 80 -11.44 -6.50 -21.07
CA CYS A 80 -10.10 -6.09 -20.64
C CYS A 80 -9.66 -6.92 -19.44
N PRO A 81 -8.39 -7.38 -19.41
CA PRO A 81 -7.85 -8.03 -18.22
C PRO A 81 -8.08 -7.13 -17.01
N GLN A 82 -8.80 -7.66 -16.03
CA GLN A 82 -8.96 -6.94 -14.76
C GLN A 82 -7.57 -6.74 -14.16
N GLN A 83 -7.25 -5.50 -13.79
CA GLN A 83 -6.03 -5.25 -13.03
C GLN A 83 -6.11 -6.05 -11.71
N PRO A 84 -5.02 -6.73 -11.31
CA PRO A 84 -4.99 -7.38 -10.02
C PRO A 84 -5.38 -6.41 -8.92
N GLN A 85 -6.34 -6.79 -8.09
CA GLN A 85 -6.79 -6.01 -6.94
C GLN A 85 -6.19 -6.58 -5.67
N THR A 86 -5.84 -5.72 -4.75
CA THR A 86 -5.48 -6.06 -3.38
C THR A 86 -6.68 -5.76 -2.49
N TYR A 87 -7.09 -6.73 -1.71
CA TYR A 87 -8.20 -6.58 -0.76
C TYR A 87 -7.76 -5.75 0.44
N VAL A 88 -8.50 -4.70 0.77
CA VAL A 88 -8.25 -3.73 1.84
C VAL A 88 -9.57 -3.51 2.61
N PRO A 89 -9.92 -4.36 3.58
CA PRO A 89 -11.23 -4.37 4.22
C PRO A 89 -11.46 -3.25 5.25
N ASP A 90 -10.43 -2.55 5.68
CA ASP A 90 -10.57 -1.45 6.64
C ASP A 90 -10.81 -0.15 5.87
N ASP A 91 -12.03 0.40 5.99
CA ASP A 91 -12.43 1.64 5.32
C ASP A 91 -11.45 2.80 5.59
N ASN A 92 -10.86 2.88 6.78
CA ASN A 92 -9.94 3.96 7.12
C ASN A 92 -8.57 3.75 6.44
N PHE A 93 -8.13 2.50 6.27
CA PHE A 93 -6.94 2.20 5.50
C PHE A 93 -7.17 2.56 4.03
N GLU A 94 -8.27 2.12 3.44
CA GLU A 94 -8.61 2.45 2.06
C GLU A 94 -8.79 3.97 1.86
N LEU A 95 -9.49 4.68 2.77
CA LEU A 95 -9.59 6.13 2.74
C LEU A 95 -8.23 6.83 2.80
N SER A 96 -7.27 6.28 3.55
CA SER A 96 -5.90 6.80 3.58
C SER A 96 -5.21 6.63 2.24
N LEU A 97 -5.41 5.49 1.55
CA LEU A 97 -4.90 5.25 0.20
C LEU A 97 -5.55 6.19 -0.83
N ILE A 98 -6.87 6.40 -0.73
CA ILE A 98 -7.61 7.37 -1.57
C ILE A 98 -7.08 8.79 -1.36
N SER A 99 -6.88 9.20 -0.11
CA SER A 99 -6.40 10.55 0.21
C SER A 99 -5.00 10.83 -0.35
N GLN A 100 -4.18 9.77 -0.47
CA GLN A 100 -2.83 9.83 -1.04
C GLN A 100 -2.82 9.63 -2.56
N GLY A 101 -3.97 9.34 -3.19
CA GLY A 101 -4.12 9.20 -4.64
C GLY A 101 -3.74 7.82 -5.17
N TYR A 102 -3.64 6.81 -4.33
CA TYR A 102 -3.36 5.42 -4.75
C TYR A 102 -4.61 4.65 -5.11
N ASP A 103 -5.76 5.16 -4.69
CA ASP A 103 -7.07 4.64 -5.02
C ASP A 103 -8.07 5.78 -5.28
N VAL A 104 -9.30 5.47 -5.72
CA VAL A 104 -10.32 6.47 -6.10
C VAL A 104 -11.72 6.13 -5.61
N VAL A 105 -11.97 4.89 -5.20
CA VAL A 105 -13.29 4.38 -4.80
C VAL A 105 -13.15 3.63 -3.48
N LEU A 106 -14.06 3.84 -2.56
CA LEU A 106 -14.15 3.05 -1.32
C LEU A 106 -14.97 1.79 -1.64
N ASP A 107 -14.28 0.66 -1.89
CA ASP A 107 -14.90 -0.60 -2.33
C ASP A 107 -14.19 -1.86 -1.82
N ASP A 108 -13.48 -1.75 -0.71
CA ASP A 108 -12.66 -2.78 -0.07
C ASP A 108 -11.49 -3.28 -0.95
N SER A 109 -11.06 -2.50 -1.93
CA SER A 109 -9.98 -2.94 -2.83
C SER A 109 -9.15 -1.80 -3.39
N VAL A 110 -7.87 -2.06 -3.68
CA VAL A 110 -6.98 -1.13 -4.39
C VAL A 110 -6.28 -1.84 -5.54
N THR A 111 -6.11 -1.17 -6.67
CA THR A 111 -5.35 -1.73 -7.77
C THR A 111 -3.91 -2.03 -7.34
N THR A 112 -3.50 -3.28 -7.36
CA THR A 112 -2.19 -3.75 -6.86
C THR A 112 -1.02 -2.99 -7.53
N ALA A 113 -1.12 -2.68 -8.83
CA ALA A 113 -0.10 -1.94 -9.56
C ALA A 113 0.11 -0.50 -9.04
N ASN A 114 -0.87 0.08 -8.35
CA ASN A 114 -0.76 1.43 -7.79
C ASN A 114 0.07 1.45 -6.49
N ILE A 115 0.20 0.30 -5.82
CA ILE A 115 0.77 0.20 -4.47
C ILE A 115 2.05 -0.63 -4.39
N ASN A 116 2.25 -1.61 -5.27
CA ASN A 116 3.34 -2.59 -5.16
C ASN A 116 4.75 -2.03 -5.37
N THR A 117 4.86 -0.82 -5.91
CA THR A 117 6.14 -0.12 -6.12
C THR A 117 6.40 1.00 -5.11
N LEU A 118 5.45 1.23 -4.20
CA LEU A 118 5.60 2.26 -3.17
C LEU A 118 6.67 1.86 -2.16
N SER A 119 7.62 2.73 -1.95
CA SER A 119 8.69 2.54 -0.97
C SER A 119 8.39 3.17 0.38
N SER A 120 7.41 4.06 0.46
CA SER A 120 7.05 4.79 1.68
C SER A 120 5.53 4.89 1.80
N LEU A 121 5.01 4.60 2.98
CA LEU A 121 3.60 4.71 3.31
C LEU A 121 3.46 5.32 4.71
N ASN A 122 2.74 6.42 4.79
CA ASN A 122 2.35 7.03 6.06
C ASN A 122 0.85 6.87 6.26
N LEU A 123 0.48 6.23 7.36
CA LEU A 123 -0.88 5.93 7.79
C LEU A 123 -1.13 6.44 9.22
N SER A 124 -0.28 7.33 9.74
CA SER A 124 -0.38 7.81 11.12
C SER A 124 -1.71 8.50 11.39
N SER A 125 -2.21 8.36 12.62
CA SER A 125 -3.44 9.01 13.11
C SER A 125 -4.69 8.81 12.23
N SER A 126 -4.80 7.66 11.59
CA SER A 126 -5.86 7.36 10.61
C SER A 126 -7.01 6.52 11.18
N SER A 127 -6.96 6.13 12.46
CA SER A 127 -7.96 5.28 13.11
C SER A 127 -8.10 3.88 12.50
N ILE A 128 -7.09 3.37 11.83
CA ILE A 128 -7.04 2.06 11.18
C ILE A 128 -7.01 0.95 12.23
N SER A 129 -7.79 -0.10 12.03
CA SER A 129 -7.85 -1.27 12.90
C SER A 129 -7.34 -2.56 12.26
N ASP A 130 -7.27 -2.60 10.94
CA ASP A 130 -6.81 -3.75 10.15
C ASP A 130 -5.97 -3.27 8.96
N LEU A 131 -4.75 -3.80 8.83
CA LEU A 131 -3.85 -3.53 7.71
C LEU A 131 -3.80 -4.70 6.72
N THR A 132 -4.83 -5.54 6.66
CA THR A 132 -4.96 -6.53 5.58
C THR A 132 -4.82 -5.85 4.21
N GLY A 133 -3.95 -6.38 3.36
CA GLY A 133 -3.56 -5.75 2.08
C GLY A 133 -2.17 -5.15 2.11
N ILE A 134 -1.58 -4.90 3.30
CA ILE A 134 -0.20 -4.34 3.43
C ILE A 134 0.85 -5.27 2.80
N GLU A 135 0.59 -6.57 2.73
CA GLU A 135 1.47 -7.57 2.12
C GLU A 135 1.72 -7.32 0.62
N ALA A 136 0.81 -6.61 -0.07
CA ALA A 136 0.97 -6.27 -1.48
C ALA A 136 1.91 -5.07 -1.73
N PHE A 137 2.27 -4.33 -0.69
CA PHE A 137 3.25 -3.23 -0.76
C PHE A 137 4.68 -3.79 -0.75
N SER A 138 5.02 -4.57 -1.76
CA SER A 138 6.23 -5.40 -1.79
C SER A 138 7.55 -4.61 -1.85
N ALA A 139 7.52 -3.34 -2.24
CA ALA A 139 8.68 -2.45 -2.28
C ALA A 139 8.83 -1.57 -1.03
N LEU A 140 7.98 -1.77 -0.01
CA LEU A 140 7.90 -0.88 1.14
C LEU A 140 9.18 -0.95 1.99
N THR A 141 9.78 0.21 2.20
CA THR A 141 10.97 0.39 3.06
C THR A 141 10.67 1.24 4.28
N TYR A 142 9.66 2.10 4.21
CA TYR A 142 9.21 2.99 5.28
C TYR A 142 7.71 2.79 5.53
N LEU A 143 7.35 2.43 6.75
CA LEU A 143 5.97 2.33 7.21
C LEU A 143 5.81 3.09 8.52
N ASP A 144 4.90 4.04 8.54
CA ASP A 144 4.45 4.78 9.70
C ASP A 144 2.94 4.54 9.88
N CYS A 145 2.56 3.87 10.93
CA CYS A 145 1.19 3.64 11.35
C CYS A 145 0.98 3.97 12.84
N GLU A 146 1.71 4.97 13.33
CA GLU A 146 1.52 5.58 14.65
C GLU A 146 0.07 6.01 14.89
N ASP A 147 -0.36 5.98 16.16
CA ASP A 147 -1.68 6.47 16.61
C ASP A 147 -2.86 5.87 15.79
N ASN A 148 -2.95 4.56 15.82
CA ASN A 148 -4.01 3.79 15.17
C ASN A 148 -4.69 2.83 16.19
N LYS A 149 -5.46 1.88 15.71
CA LYS A 149 -6.22 0.91 16.54
C LYS A 149 -5.83 -0.53 16.25
N LEU A 150 -4.61 -0.74 15.77
CA LEU A 150 -4.12 -2.05 15.37
C LEU A 150 -4.02 -2.98 16.59
N THR A 151 -4.60 -4.16 16.48
CA THR A 151 -4.47 -5.23 17.48
C THR A 151 -3.57 -6.36 17.01
N THR A 152 -3.39 -6.48 15.72
CA THR A 152 -2.51 -7.42 15.01
C THR A 152 -1.82 -6.73 13.84
N LEU A 153 -0.65 -7.23 13.43
CA LEU A 153 0.07 -6.72 12.28
C LEU A 153 0.93 -7.84 11.69
N ASP A 154 0.75 -8.14 10.40
CA ASP A 154 1.57 -9.09 9.66
C ASP A 154 2.41 -8.34 8.62
N LEU A 155 3.74 -8.32 8.82
CA LEU A 155 4.72 -7.70 7.94
C LEU A 155 5.62 -8.74 7.27
N SER A 156 5.21 -10.01 7.26
CA SER A 156 6.03 -11.12 6.75
C SER A 156 6.41 -11.00 5.27
N GLN A 157 5.62 -10.25 4.49
CA GLN A 157 5.88 -10.01 3.07
C GLN A 157 6.64 -8.68 2.82
N ASN A 158 6.68 -7.78 3.80
CA ASN A 158 7.33 -6.47 3.69
C ASN A 158 8.80 -6.53 4.13
N THR A 159 9.54 -7.50 3.58
CA THR A 159 10.90 -7.84 4.02
C THR A 159 11.96 -6.76 3.73
N ALA A 160 11.63 -5.76 2.93
CA ALA A 160 12.50 -4.62 2.62
C ALA A 160 12.40 -3.47 3.65
N LEU A 161 11.48 -3.57 4.64
CA LEU A 161 11.31 -2.53 5.65
C LEU A 161 12.60 -2.24 6.40
N ASN A 162 12.96 -0.95 6.43
CA ASN A 162 14.07 -0.44 7.22
C ASN A 162 13.63 0.55 8.30
N TYR A 163 12.44 1.15 8.18
CA TYR A 163 11.80 2.02 9.15
C TYR A 163 10.39 1.50 9.45
N LEU A 164 10.11 1.28 10.71
CA LEU A 164 8.79 0.86 11.19
C LEU A 164 8.42 1.67 12.44
N ASP A 165 7.34 2.42 12.33
CA ASP A 165 6.71 3.13 13.43
C ASP A 165 5.29 2.59 13.63
N ILE A 166 5.04 2.02 14.80
CA ILE A 166 3.76 1.44 15.24
C ILE A 166 3.40 1.94 16.64
N ASP A 167 3.94 3.08 17.04
CA ASP A 167 3.64 3.69 18.33
C ASP A 167 2.13 3.91 18.53
N ALA A 168 1.69 3.95 19.77
CA ALA A 168 0.31 4.25 20.15
C ALA A 168 -0.74 3.40 19.41
N ASN A 169 -0.61 2.07 19.54
CA ASN A 169 -1.57 1.09 19.02
C ASN A 169 -2.04 0.14 20.15
N ALA A 170 -2.69 -0.97 19.81
CA ALA A 170 -3.16 -1.97 20.77
C ALA A 170 -2.57 -3.35 20.52
N LEU A 171 -1.34 -3.41 19.97
CA LEU A 171 -0.67 -4.66 19.61
C LEU A 171 -0.28 -5.46 20.87
N THR A 172 -0.62 -6.75 20.91
CA THR A 172 -0.25 -7.66 21.98
C THR A 172 0.98 -8.52 21.65
N SER A 173 1.33 -8.59 20.38
CA SER A 173 2.52 -9.28 19.86
C SER A 173 3.03 -8.56 18.62
N LEU A 174 4.33 -8.68 18.35
CA LEU A 174 4.99 -8.15 17.17
C LEU A 174 5.97 -9.19 16.65
N GLU A 175 5.84 -9.55 15.38
CA GLU A 175 6.75 -10.48 14.68
C GLU A 175 7.48 -9.70 13.57
N VAL A 176 8.80 -9.55 13.73
CA VAL A 176 9.67 -8.80 12.81
C VAL A 176 10.91 -9.60 12.38
N SER A 177 10.92 -10.90 12.61
CA SER A 177 12.07 -11.76 12.29
C SER A 177 12.42 -11.80 10.79
N LEU A 178 11.44 -11.57 9.91
CA LEU A 178 11.66 -11.51 8.47
C LEU A 178 12.07 -10.11 7.99
N ASN A 179 11.89 -9.08 8.80
CA ASN A 179 12.24 -7.70 8.46
C ASN A 179 13.70 -7.40 8.86
N THR A 180 14.62 -8.19 8.34
CA THR A 180 16.04 -8.18 8.73
C THR A 180 16.79 -6.90 8.33
N ALA A 181 16.17 -6.06 7.47
CA ALA A 181 16.69 -4.77 7.05
C ALA A 181 16.32 -3.63 8.00
N LEU A 182 15.50 -3.89 9.06
CA LEU A 182 15.09 -2.85 10.01
C LEU A 182 16.29 -2.19 10.67
N THR A 183 16.33 -0.86 10.56
CA THR A 183 17.29 0.02 11.23
C THR A 183 16.62 0.83 12.33
N PHE A 184 15.33 1.11 12.20
CA PHE A 184 14.51 1.88 13.13
C PHE A 184 13.22 1.11 13.45
N LEU A 185 12.98 0.90 14.73
CA LEU A 185 11.73 0.36 15.27
C LEU A 185 11.23 1.26 16.40
N GLU A 186 10.04 1.82 16.25
CA GLU A 186 9.28 2.44 17.33
C GLU A 186 7.98 1.66 17.54
N CYS A 187 7.80 1.14 18.75
CA CYS A 187 6.65 0.32 19.14
C CYS A 187 6.19 0.66 20.56
N ALA A 188 6.45 1.89 21.01
CA ALA A 188 6.03 2.36 22.31
C ALA A 188 4.49 2.37 22.44
N ASP A 189 3.98 2.58 23.64
CA ASP A 189 2.54 2.73 23.92
C ASP A 189 1.65 1.66 23.26
N ASN A 190 2.06 0.37 23.43
CA ASN A 190 1.34 -0.82 22.99
C ASN A 190 1.06 -1.78 24.17
N GLN A 191 0.68 -3.00 23.90
CA GLN A 191 0.41 -4.05 24.90
C GLN A 191 1.32 -5.27 24.71
N LEU A 192 2.52 -5.07 24.17
CA LEU A 192 3.46 -6.14 23.83
C LEU A 192 3.98 -6.83 25.12
N ILE A 193 3.96 -8.17 25.12
CA ILE A 193 4.41 -8.99 26.25
C ILE A 193 5.87 -9.42 26.06
N THR A 194 6.25 -9.68 24.81
CA THR A 194 7.62 -10.06 24.44
C THR A 194 7.98 -9.44 23.10
N ILE A 195 9.27 -9.15 22.91
CA ILE A 195 9.82 -8.75 21.61
C ILE A 195 11.08 -9.56 21.35
N ASP A 196 11.16 -10.17 20.16
CA ASP A 196 12.36 -10.84 19.66
C ASP A 196 12.95 -10.05 18.49
N LEU A 197 14.11 -9.43 18.72
CA LEU A 197 14.86 -8.65 17.74
C LEU A 197 16.15 -9.36 17.31
N SER A 198 16.27 -10.65 17.59
CA SER A 198 17.49 -11.44 17.34
C SER A 198 17.85 -11.55 15.84
N GLN A 199 16.87 -11.36 14.95
CA GLN A 199 17.10 -11.40 13.52
C GLN A 199 17.32 -10.01 12.89
N ASN A 200 17.07 -8.93 13.63
CA ASN A 200 17.17 -7.57 13.13
C ASN A 200 18.60 -7.00 13.26
N ILE A 201 19.50 -7.58 12.48
CA ILE A 201 20.96 -7.36 12.56
C ILE A 201 21.39 -5.92 12.16
N ALA A 202 20.54 -5.16 11.49
CA ALA A 202 20.81 -3.80 11.06
C ALA A 202 20.27 -2.75 12.05
N LEU A 203 19.64 -3.16 13.16
CA LEU A 203 18.93 -2.26 14.05
C LEU A 203 19.85 -1.26 14.75
N THR A 204 19.48 0.02 14.68
CA THR A 204 20.19 1.13 15.30
C THR A 204 19.36 1.86 16.35
N VAL A 205 18.03 1.82 16.20
CA VAL A 205 17.06 2.44 17.12
C VAL A 205 15.98 1.43 17.45
N ALA A 206 15.69 1.25 18.75
CA ALA A 206 14.59 0.42 19.24
C ALA A 206 13.93 1.10 20.45
N LEU A 207 12.76 1.67 20.23
CA LEU A 207 11.95 2.37 21.21
C LEU A 207 10.73 1.51 21.54
N CYS A 208 10.70 0.97 22.76
CA CYS A 208 9.72 -0.03 23.22
C CYS A 208 9.08 0.38 24.54
N GLU A 209 8.95 1.67 24.79
CA GLU A 209 8.44 2.22 26.05
C GLU A 209 6.96 1.85 26.26
N ASN A 210 6.51 1.93 27.50
CA ASN A 210 5.10 1.83 27.86
C ASN A 210 4.40 0.60 27.26
N ASN A 211 4.99 -0.56 27.44
CA ASN A 211 4.44 -1.86 27.06
C ASN A 211 4.22 -2.75 28.30
N GLN A 212 3.92 -4.02 28.09
CA GLN A 212 3.79 -5.03 29.13
C GLN A 212 4.92 -6.09 29.05
N LEU A 213 6.09 -5.66 28.60
CA LEU A 213 7.20 -6.58 28.34
C LEU A 213 7.64 -7.31 29.61
N THR A 214 7.76 -8.62 29.50
CA THR A 214 8.39 -9.51 30.49
C THR A 214 9.75 -9.97 30.02
N SER A 215 10.01 -9.99 28.74
CA SER A 215 11.31 -10.31 28.13
C SER A 215 11.51 -9.58 26.80
N LEU A 216 12.79 -9.27 26.50
CA LEU A 216 13.22 -8.73 25.23
C LEU A 216 14.50 -9.45 24.81
N ASP A 217 14.56 -9.92 23.56
CA ASP A 217 15.76 -10.54 23.00
C ASP A 217 16.39 -9.62 21.94
N LEU A 218 17.59 -9.11 22.22
CA LEU A 218 18.38 -8.26 21.36
C LEU A 218 19.69 -8.94 20.92
N ARG A 219 19.78 -10.27 21.00
CA ARG A 219 20.98 -11.02 20.59
C ARG A 219 21.08 -11.13 19.06
N ASN A 220 21.23 -10.00 18.40
CA ASN A 220 21.30 -9.88 16.93
C ASN A 220 22.74 -9.85 16.38
N GLY A 221 23.74 -10.02 17.22
CA GLY A 221 25.15 -9.99 16.83
C GLY A 221 25.74 -8.59 16.66
N ASN A 222 24.94 -7.51 16.79
CA ASN A 222 25.31 -6.13 16.47
C ASN A 222 24.83 -5.11 17.50
N ASN A 223 24.68 -5.46 18.75
CA ASN A 223 24.21 -4.52 19.80
C ASN A 223 25.01 -3.23 19.87
N THR A 224 26.29 -3.23 19.41
CA THR A 224 27.14 -2.04 19.33
C THR A 224 26.69 -1.01 18.30
N LEU A 225 25.80 -1.38 17.38
CA LEU A 225 25.19 -0.47 16.40
C LEU A 225 23.97 0.27 16.96
N VAL A 226 23.36 -0.25 18.03
CA VAL A 226 22.19 0.36 18.64
C VAL A 226 22.62 1.63 19.38
N VAL A 227 22.18 2.77 18.89
CA VAL A 227 22.54 4.11 19.38
C VAL A 227 21.44 4.76 20.20
N ASP A 228 20.19 4.31 20.00
CA ASP A 228 19.04 4.75 20.78
C ASP A 228 18.17 3.53 21.15
N PHE A 229 18.00 3.34 22.46
CA PHE A 229 17.30 2.19 22.99
C PHE A 229 16.55 2.56 24.25
N SER A 230 15.26 2.29 24.28
CA SER A 230 14.45 2.55 25.47
C SER A 230 13.41 1.45 25.69
N THR A 231 13.25 1.05 26.93
CA THR A 231 12.24 0.10 27.43
C THR A 231 11.57 0.63 28.70
N THR A 232 11.61 1.94 28.92
CA THR A 232 10.99 2.56 30.10
C THR A 232 9.48 2.32 30.11
N GLY A 233 8.87 2.23 31.28
CA GLY A 233 7.43 1.97 31.37
C GLY A 233 7.03 0.50 31.14
N ASN A 234 7.99 -0.45 31.26
CA ASN A 234 7.72 -1.90 31.25
C ASN A 234 8.00 -2.47 32.65
N PRO A 235 7.04 -2.40 33.59
CA PRO A 235 7.30 -2.69 35.00
C PRO A 235 7.68 -4.16 35.29
N ASP A 236 7.27 -5.08 34.42
CA ASP A 236 7.52 -6.51 34.56
C ASP A 236 8.76 -6.99 33.79
N LEU A 237 9.47 -6.09 33.07
CA LEU A 237 10.68 -6.42 32.35
C LEU A 237 11.87 -6.54 33.34
N THR A 238 12.29 -7.76 33.60
CA THR A 238 13.38 -8.07 34.56
C THR A 238 14.70 -8.43 33.90
N CYS A 239 14.66 -8.74 32.58
CA CYS A 239 15.85 -9.17 31.85
C CYS A 239 15.75 -8.80 30.35
N ILE A 240 16.84 -8.28 29.81
CA ILE A 240 17.04 -8.09 28.39
C ILE A 240 18.19 -8.99 27.96
N ASN A 241 17.96 -9.85 26.98
CA ASN A 241 19.00 -10.70 26.43
C ASN A 241 19.82 -9.89 25.41
N VAL A 242 21.11 -9.81 25.61
CA VAL A 242 22.04 -9.09 24.73
C VAL A 242 23.22 -10.00 24.33
N ASP A 243 23.95 -9.67 23.26
CA ASP A 243 25.09 -10.44 22.77
C ASP A 243 26.19 -10.56 23.80
N ASN A 244 26.50 -9.47 24.50
CA ASN A 244 27.52 -9.41 25.54
C ASN A 244 27.10 -8.42 26.63
N ALA A 245 26.80 -8.93 27.81
CA ALA A 245 26.37 -8.13 28.97
C ALA A 245 27.44 -7.16 29.51
N ALA A 246 28.62 -7.10 28.90
CA ALA A 246 29.70 -6.20 29.31
C ALA A 246 29.70 -4.84 28.53
N TYR A 247 28.72 -4.59 27.71
CA TYR A 247 28.49 -3.32 27.00
C TYR A 247 27.41 -2.52 27.70
#